data_69539424fd25c8cf0857ca3c2562b805
#
_entry.id   69539424fd25c8cf0857ca3c2562b805
#
_cell.length_a   1.000
_cell.length_b   1.000
_cell.length_c   1.000
_cell.angle_alpha   90.00
_cell.angle_beta   90.00
_cell.angle_gamma   90.00
#
_symmetry.space_group_name_H-M   'P 1'
#
loop_
_entity.id
_entity.type
_entity.pdbx_description
1 polymer ?
#
loop_
_entity_poly.entity_id
_entity_poly.type
_entity_poly.pdbx_seq_one_letter_code
_entity_poly.pdbx_strand_id
1 'polypeptide(L)'
;GEMFLYVEHQAEYSRGQLLLRMFFGWLYIGLPHGICLVFLRIACAFCILIAWFSILFTGNQPEGLYHFVNRTIQWKMRIVAVLMNLVDGFPAFGLGNKGDKVDFMIERPPTFSRWKCLLRLFAIVYLVVPHGICLWFRMLTSVVLVGFTFWVVLFTGKYPRVVHEFNVGTLRWALRVATYLSMMTDKYPPFSGKP
;
A
#
# COMPACT_ATOMS: atom_id res chain seq x y z
N GLY A 1 -5.58 -12.97 9.07
CA GLY A 1 -4.55 -13.10 8.06
C GLY A 1 -3.36 -12.22 8.40
N GLU A 2 -2.19 -12.76 8.23
CA GLU A 2 -0.96 -11.97 8.34
C GLU A 2 -0.75 -11.19 7.06
N MET A 3 -0.25 -9.96 7.20
CA MET A 3 0.05 -9.07 6.08
C MET A 3 1.56 -8.91 5.97
N PHE A 4 2.08 -9.10 4.78
CA PHE A 4 3.49 -8.96 4.46
C PHE A 4 3.67 -7.90 3.38
N LEU A 5 4.60 -6.97 3.60
CA LEU A 5 5.05 -6.00 2.62
C LEU A 5 6.58 -6.05 2.56
N TYR A 6 7.10 -6.38 1.40
CA TYR A 6 8.51 -6.32 1.06
C TYR A 6 8.78 -5.21 0.05
N VAL A 7 9.78 -4.41 0.32
CA VAL A 7 10.33 -3.41 -0.61
C VAL A 7 11.84 -3.53 -0.56
N GLU A 8 12.46 -3.85 -1.69
CA GLU A 8 13.90 -4.04 -1.78
C GLU A 8 14.65 -2.76 -1.39
N HIS A 9 15.68 -2.91 -0.56
CA HIS A 9 16.68 -1.86 -0.37
C HIS A 9 17.86 -2.16 -1.30
N GLN A 10 18.01 -1.36 -2.35
CA GLN A 10 19.04 -1.58 -3.37
C GLN A 10 20.42 -1.17 -2.86
N ALA A 11 21.47 -1.86 -3.32
CA ALA A 11 22.84 -1.51 -3.01
C ALA A 11 23.24 -0.15 -3.61
N GLU A 12 22.74 0.12 -4.82
CA GLU A 12 22.92 1.38 -5.54
C GLU A 12 21.64 1.80 -6.24
N TYR A 13 21.42 3.11 -6.32
CA TYR A 13 20.27 3.74 -6.95
C TYR A 13 20.72 4.57 -8.16
N SER A 14 19.96 4.49 -9.24
CA SER A 14 20.23 5.23 -10.47
C SER A 14 19.88 6.71 -10.32
N ARG A 15 20.87 7.58 -10.44
CA ARG A 15 20.68 9.04 -10.43
C ARG A 15 19.86 9.50 -11.63
N GLY A 16 20.06 8.89 -12.80
CA GLY A 16 19.31 9.19 -14.01
C GLY A 16 17.82 8.90 -13.86
N GLN A 17 17.48 7.75 -13.32
CA GLN A 17 16.08 7.39 -13.04
C GLN A 17 15.47 8.28 -11.95
N LEU A 18 16.24 8.65 -10.94
CA LEU A 18 15.82 9.57 -9.88
C LEU A 18 15.39 10.92 -10.47
N LEU A 19 16.23 11.52 -11.31
CA LEU A 19 15.95 12.79 -11.98
C LEU A 19 14.78 12.68 -12.95
N LEU A 20 14.71 11.59 -13.72
CA LEU A 20 13.61 11.34 -14.63
C LEU A 20 12.27 11.25 -13.88
N ARG A 21 12.23 10.55 -12.76
CA ARG A 21 11.02 10.47 -11.92
C ARG A 21 10.64 11.81 -11.32
N MET A 22 11.62 12.61 -10.87
CA MET A 22 11.33 13.91 -10.28
C MET A 22 10.66 14.85 -11.28
N PHE A 23 11.18 14.94 -12.51
CA PHE A 23 10.68 15.88 -13.51
C PHE A 23 9.52 15.36 -14.34
N PHE A 24 9.49 14.05 -14.63
CA PHE A 24 8.54 13.43 -15.56
C PHE A 24 7.76 12.26 -14.97
N GLY A 25 8.00 11.88 -13.71
CA GLY A 25 7.36 10.73 -13.07
C GLY A 25 5.83 10.81 -13.06
N TRP A 26 5.28 11.99 -12.87
CA TRP A 26 3.84 12.25 -12.95
C TRP A 26 3.28 11.95 -14.35
N LEU A 27 4.06 12.15 -15.41
CA LEU A 27 3.65 11.96 -16.79
C LEU A 27 3.74 10.49 -17.23
N TYR A 28 4.92 9.87 -17.10
CA TYR A 28 5.13 8.53 -17.66
C TYR A 28 4.78 7.39 -16.71
N ILE A 29 4.71 7.64 -15.39
CA ILE A 29 4.25 6.68 -14.39
C ILE A 29 2.86 7.07 -13.88
N GLY A 30 2.71 8.28 -13.36
CA GLY A 30 1.50 8.73 -12.69
C GLY A 30 0.27 8.72 -13.58
N LEU A 31 0.38 9.26 -14.79
CA LEU A 31 -0.76 9.39 -15.70
C LEU A 31 -1.27 8.03 -16.20
N PRO A 32 -0.46 7.16 -16.83
CA PRO A 32 -0.97 5.89 -17.36
C PRO A 32 -1.46 4.94 -16.27
N HIS A 33 -0.69 4.77 -15.19
CA HIS A 33 -1.13 3.94 -14.05
C HIS A 33 -2.31 4.56 -13.31
N GLY A 34 -2.33 5.89 -13.15
CA GLY A 34 -3.39 6.60 -12.46
C GLY A 34 -4.75 6.42 -13.13
N ILE A 35 -4.82 6.51 -14.46
CA ILE A 35 -6.05 6.27 -15.22
C ILE A 35 -6.56 4.84 -14.94
N CYS A 36 -5.70 3.84 -15.05
CA CYS A 36 -6.08 2.45 -14.77
C CYS A 36 -6.53 2.25 -13.32
N LEU A 37 -5.80 2.85 -12.37
CA LEU A 37 -6.13 2.72 -10.94
C LEU A 37 -7.44 3.40 -10.56
N VAL A 38 -7.87 4.47 -11.23
CA VAL A 38 -9.17 5.08 -10.99
C VAL A 38 -10.29 4.08 -11.25
N PHE A 39 -10.26 3.40 -12.39
CA PHE A 39 -11.26 2.36 -12.73
C PHE A 39 -11.17 1.17 -11.77
N LEU A 40 -9.97 0.72 -11.44
CA LEU A 40 -9.79 -0.38 -10.47
C LEU A 40 -10.27 -0.01 -9.07
N ARG A 41 -10.11 1.24 -8.64
CA ARG A 41 -10.63 1.69 -7.34
C ARG A 41 -12.15 1.65 -7.29
N ILE A 42 -12.82 2.04 -8.37
CA ILE A 42 -14.29 1.93 -8.49
C ILE A 42 -14.70 0.46 -8.41
N ALA A 43 -14.05 -0.41 -9.18
CA ALA A 43 -14.31 -1.85 -9.13
C ALA A 43 -14.04 -2.45 -7.73
N CYS A 44 -12.94 -2.06 -7.07
CA CYS A 44 -12.65 -2.48 -5.70
C CYS A 44 -13.71 -2.02 -4.70
N ALA A 45 -14.27 -0.80 -4.86
CA ALA A 45 -15.34 -0.32 -3.98
C ALA A 45 -16.58 -1.23 -4.07
N PHE A 46 -16.97 -1.65 -5.27
CA PHE A 46 -18.05 -2.64 -5.45
C PHE A 46 -17.68 -4.00 -4.86
N CYS A 47 -16.45 -4.49 -5.08
CA CYS A 47 -15.98 -5.74 -4.49
C CYS A 47 -16.04 -5.71 -2.96
N ILE A 48 -15.61 -4.61 -2.35
CA ILE A 48 -15.64 -4.43 -0.89
C ILE A 48 -17.07 -4.37 -0.37
N LEU A 49 -17.98 -3.69 -1.07
CA LEU A 49 -19.39 -3.65 -0.71
C LEU A 49 -20.03 -5.04 -0.76
N ILE A 50 -19.79 -5.80 -1.83
CA ILE A 50 -20.28 -7.17 -1.96
C ILE A 50 -19.66 -8.06 -0.87
N ALA A 51 -18.37 -7.90 -0.60
CA ALA A 51 -17.67 -8.62 0.47
C ALA A 51 -18.29 -8.34 1.84
N TRP A 52 -18.63 -7.09 2.12
CA TRP A 52 -19.30 -6.69 3.37
C TRP A 52 -20.63 -7.44 3.57
N PHE A 53 -21.50 -7.43 2.56
CA PHE A 53 -22.76 -8.17 2.61
C PHE A 53 -22.53 -9.69 2.72
N SER A 54 -21.60 -10.23 1.94
CA SER A 54 -21.28 -11.65 1.98
C SER A 54 -20.83 -12.09 3.37
N ILE A 55 -19.90 -11.35 3.99
CA ILE A 55 -19.44 -11.62 5.35
C ILE A 55 -20.58 -11.49 6.36
N LEU A 56 -21.42 -10.48 6.25
CA LEU A 56 -22.55 -10.26 7.16
C LEU A 56 -23.52 -11.45 7.18
N PHE A 57 -23.86 -11.99 5.99
CA PHE A 57 -24.84 -13.06 5.87
C PHE A 57 -24.23 -14.45 6.02
N THR A 58 -23.03 -14.69 5.49
CA THR A 58 -22.43 -16.03 5.41
C THR A 58 -21.22 -16.24 6.33
N GLY A 59 -20.60 -15.16 6.82
CA GLY A 59 -19.30 -15.20 7.51
C GLY A 59 -18.11 -15.44 6.59
N ASN A 60 -18.31 -15.45 5.28
CA ASN A 60 -17.28 -15.75 4.28
C ASN A 60 -17.21 -14.62 3.23
N GLN A 61 -16.01 -14.38 2.75
CA GLN A 61 -15.76 -13.48 1.63
C GLN A 61 -15.51 -14.30 0.36
N PRO A 62 -16.11 -13.96 -0.78
CA PRO A 62 -15.82 -14.62 -2.05
C PRO A 62 -14.35 -14.49 -2.42
N GLU A 63 -13.72 -15.62 -2.74
CA GLU A 63 -12.27 -15.71 -2.99
C GLU A 63 -11.83 -14.86 -4.17
N GLY A 64 -12.62 -14.85 -5.27
CA GLY A 64 -12.31 -14.05 -6.45
C GLY A 64 -12.27 -12.54 -6.16
N LEU A 65 -13.20 -12.04 -5.33
CA LEU A 65 -13.21 -10.62 -4.93
C LEU A 65 -12.01 -10.28 -4.04
N TYR A 66 -11.68 -11.19 -3.12
CA TYR A 66 -10.49 -11.04 -2.27
C TYR A 66 -9.22 -10.93 -3.09
N HIS A 67 -9.00 -11.85 -4.02
CA HIS A 67 -7.82 -11.84 -4.88
C HIS A 67 -7.77 -10.62 -5.82
N PHE A 68 -8.91 -10.16 -6.32
CA PHE A 68 -8.96 -8.95 -7.13
C PHE A 68 -8.49 -7.71 -6.35
N VAL A 69 -9.01 -7.51 -5.14
CA VAL A 69 -8.59 -6.39 -4.27
C VAL A 69 -7.11 -6.52 -3.89
N ASN A 70 -6.65 -7.72 -3.54
CA ASN A 70 -5.25 -7.98 -3.20
C ASN A 70 -4.30 -7.61 -4.35
N ARG A 71 -4.59 -8.07 -5.57
CA ARG A 71 -3.78 -7.76 -6.77
C ARG A 71 -3.79 -6.27 -7.11
N THR A 72 -4.90 -5.59 -6.89
CA THR A 72 -4.97 -4.13 -7.06
C THR A 72 -4.07 -3.40 -6.07
N ILE A 73 -4.03 -3.85 -4.81
CA ILE A 73 -3.12 -3.31 -3.80
C ILE A 73 -1.66 -3.58 -4.18
N GLN A 74 -1.34 -4.79 -4.65
CA GLN A 74 0.01 -5.13 -5.14
C GLN A 74 0.47 -4.18 -6.24
N TRP A 75 -0.36 -3.94 -7.24
CA TRP A 75 -0.05 -3.00 -8.31
C TRP A 75 0.17 -1.59 -7.77
N LYS A 76 -0.73 -1.10 -6.91
CA LYS A 76 -0.59 0.21 -6.28
C LYS A 76 0.73 0.33 -5.50
N MET A 77 1.14 -0.71 -4.78
CA MET A 77 2.39 -0.67 -3.99
C MET A 77 3.63 -0.59 -4.86
N ARG A 78 3.65 -1.26 -6.02
CA ARG A 78 4.75 -1.11 -7.00
C ARG A 78 4.90 0.34 -7.45
N ILE A 79 3.79 1.01 -7.75
CA ILE A 79 3.80 2.41 -8.18
C ILE A 79 4.28 3.33 -7.05
N VAL A 80 3.72 3.18 -5.87
CA VAL A 80 4.05 4.03 -4.71
C VAL A 80 5.52 3.88 -4.32
N ALA A 81 6.05 2.67 -4.30
CA ALA A 81 7.45 2.42 -3.96
C ALA A 81 8.41 3.08 -4.96
N VAL A 82 8.11 3.03 -6.25
CA VAL A 82 8.90 3.71 -7.29
C VAL A 82 8.81 5.24 -7.15
N LEU A 83 7.61 5.78 -6.96
CA LEU A 83 7.40 7.22 -6.82
C LEU A 83 8.02 7.80 -5.53
N MET A 84 8.13 7.01 -4.47
CA MET A 84 8.84 7.39 -3.24
C MET A 84 10.36 7.20 -3.34
N ASN A 85 10.88 6.82 -4.50
CA ASN A 85 12.29 6.51 -4.75
C ASN A 85 12.85 5.36 -3.88
N LEU A 86 12.00 4.50 -3.36
CA LEU A 86 12.40 3.33 -2.55
C LEU A 86 13.05 2.24 -3.40
N VAL A 87 12.68 2.15 -4.67
CA VAL A 87 13.23 1.25 -5.67
C VAL A 87 13.30 1.94 -7.03
N ASP A 88 14.25 1.52 -7.87
CA ASP A 88 14.35 1.94 -9.26
C ASP A 88 13.54 1.03 -10.19
N GLY A 89 13.34 1.50 -11.41
CA GLY A 89 12.64 0.80 -12.46
C GLY A 89 11.26 1.37 -12.74
N PHE A 90 10.65 0.85 -13.80
CA PHE A 90 9.28 1.17 -14.15
C PHE A 90 8.34 0.17 -13.47
N PRO A 91 7.28 0.62 -12.77
CA PRO A 91 6.36 -0.31 -12.13
C PRO A 91 5.60 -1.12 -13.18
N ALA A 92 5.59 -2.45 -13.01
CA ALA A 92 4.91 -3.35 -13.93
C ALA A 92 3.41 -3.09 -13.97
N PHE A 93 2.84 -3.01 -15.18
CA PHE A 93 1.41 -2.88 -15.41
C PHE A 93 0.67 -4.19 -15.13
N GLY A 94 -0.52 -4.07 -14.56
CA GLY A 94 -1.49 -5.15 -14.51
C GLY A 94 -1.55 -5.90 -13.19
N LEU A 95 -2.66 -6.62 -13.03
CA LEU A 95 -3.01 -7.37 -11.82
C LEU A 95 -2.28 -8.71 -11.70
N GLY A 96 -1.77 -9.25 -12.80
CA GLY A 96 -1.10 -10.55 -12.85
C GLY A 96 0.42 -10.48 -12.66
N ASN A 97 1.01 -9.30 -12.74
CA ASN A 97 2.45 -9.14 -12.66
C ASN A 97 2.92 -9.12 -11.21
N LYS A 98 3.89 -9.97 -10.90
CA LYS A 98 4.63 -9.89 -9.64
C LYS A 98 5.78 -8.92 -9.84
N GLY A 99 6.00 -8.02 -8.88
CA GLY A 99 7.18 -7.18 -8.86
C GLY A 99 8.34 -7.92 -8.20
N ASP A 100 9.51 -7.89 -8.82
CA ASP A 100 10.70 -8.51 -8.25
C ASP A 100 11.20 -7.75 -7.02
N LYS A 101 10.99 -6.44 -6.98
CA LYS A 101 11.50 -5.53 -5.94
C LYS A 101 10.46 -5.12 -4.89
N VAL A 102 9.18 -5.30 -5.19
CA VAL A 102 8.07 -4.93 -4.30
C VAL A 102 7.06 -6.06 -4.29
N ASP A 103 6.85 -6.63 -3.14
CA ASP A 103 5.85 -7.69 -2.96
C ASP A 103 4.92 -7.35 -1.80
N PHE A 104 3.64 -7.59 -2.01
CA PHE A 104 2.59 -7.44 -1.01
C PHE A 104 1.75 -8.71 -0.98
N MET A 105 1.58 -9.26 0.18
CA MET A 105 0.74 -10.42 0.39
C MET A 105 -0.06 -10.26 1.68
N ILE A 106 -1.31 -10.69 1.64
CA ILE A 106 -2.15 -10.82 2.82
C ILE A 106 -2.83 -12.18 2.78
N GLU A 107 -2.70 -12.93 3.85
CA GLU A 107 -3.31 -14.23 3.98
C GLU A 107 -4.83 -14.09 4.20
N ARG A 108 -5.61 -14.77 3.37
CA ARG A 108 -7.07 -14.74 3.47
C ARG A 108 -7.51 -15.56 4.72
N PRO A 109 -8.23 -14.94 5.66
CA PRO A 109 -8.80 -15.67 6.78
C PRO A 109 -9.80 -16.73 6.28
N PRO A 110 -9.85 -17.92 6.89
CA PRO A 110 -10.82 -18.95 6.53
C PRO A 110 -12.27 -18.52 6.79
N THR A 111 -12.46 -17.70 7.83
CA THR A 111 -13.77 -17.15 8.21
C THR A 111 -13.60 -15.73 8.72
N PHE A 112 -14.69 -14.94 8.61
CA PHE A 112 -14.75 -13.56 9.11
C PHE A 112 -15.82 -13.42 10.19
N SER A 113 -15.58 -12.55 11.15
CA SER A 113 -16.54 -12.25 12.20
C SER A 113 -17.63 -11.29 11.69
N ARG A 114 -18.88 -11.74 11.72
CA ARG A 114 -20.04 -10.92 11.37
C ARG A 114 -20.17 -9.68 12.26
N TRP A 115 -19.85 -9.85 13.56
CA TRP A 115 -19.88 -8.74 14.52
C TRP A 115 -18.85 -7.67 14.17
N LYS A 116 -17.62 -8.06 13.85
CA LYS A 116 -16.59 -7.11 13.41
C LYS A 116 -16.94 -6.42 12.09
N CYS A 117 -17.65 -7.13 11.21
CA CYS A 117 -18.18 -6.56 9.97
C CYS A 117 -19.17 -5.43 10.26
N LEU A 118 -20.12 -5.63 11.20
CA LEU A 118 -21.04 -4.58 11.64
C LEU A 118 -20.31 -3.43 12.36
N LEU A 119 -19.35 -3.74 13.22
CA LEU A 119 -18.58 -2.73 13.94
C LEU A 119 -17.85 -1.77 12.99
N ARG A 120 -17.49 -2.22 11.80
CA ARG A 120 -16.83 -1.38 10.77
C ARG A 120 -17.69 -0.24 10.25
N LEU A 121 -19.00 -0.24 10.46
CA LEU A 121 -19.85 0.93 10.19
C LEU A 121 -19.42 2.14 11.02
N PHE A 122 -18.83 1.89 12.19
CA PHE A 122 -18.32 2.92 13.09
C PHE A 122 -16.79 3.10 12.98
N ALA A 123 -16.16 2.51 11.95
CA ALA A 123 -14.71 2.52 11.79
C ALA A 123 -14.10 3.93 11.73
N ILE A 124 -14.86 4.93 11.29
CA ILE A 124 -14.41 6.32 11.28
C ILE A 124 -13.96 6.73 12.69
N VAL A 125 -14.74 6.41 13.73
CA VAL A 125 -14.47 6.85 15.10
C VAL A 125 -13.34 6.07 15.74
N TYR A 126 -13.38 4.73 15.73
CA TYR A 126 -12.44 3.92 16.49
C TYR A 126 -11.16 3.55 15.72
N LEU A 127 -11.17 3.69 14.40
CA LEU A 127 -10.03 3.31 13.54
C LEU A 127 -9.48 4.52 12.77
N VAL A 128 -10.31 5.17 11.93
CA VAL A 128 -9.83 6.19 10.99
C VAL A 128 -9.32 7.42 11.71
N VAL A 129 -10.02 7.90 12.74
CA VAL A 129 -9.59 9.08 13.51
C VAL A 129 -8.27 8.80 14.24
N PRO A 130 -8.14 7.78 15.13
CA PRO A 130 -6.90 7.60 15.88
C PRO A 130 -5.70 7.21 14.99
N HIS A 131 -5.88 6.27 14.06
CA HIS A 131 -4.81 5.93 13.13
C HIS A 131 -4.51 7.06 12.14
N GLY A 132 -5.53 7.77 11.68
CA GLY A 132 -5.41 8.87 10.74
C GLY A 132 -4.55 10.00 11.29
N ILE A 133 -4.75 10.40 12.55
CA ILE A 133 -3.94 11.43 13.19
C ILE A 133 -2.48 10.99 13.27
N CYS A 134 -2.21 9.79 13.78
CA CYS A 134 -0.84 9.28 13.92
C CYS A 134 -0.17 9.07 12.56
N LEU A 135 -0.89 8.50 11.58
CA LEU A 135 -0.38 8.32 10.23
C LEU A 135 -0.15 9.63 9.50
N TRP A 136 -0.96 10.65 9.74
CA TRP A 136 -0.77 11.97 9.14
C TRP A 136 0.59 12.55 9.51
N PHE A 137 0.94 12.57 10.80
CA PHE A 137 2.26 13.01 11.25
C PHE A 137 3.38 12.14 10.68
N ARG A 138 3.19 10.83 10.66
CA ARG A 138 4.17 9.90 10.11
C ARG A 138 4.35 10.08 8.59
N MET A 139 3.28 10.34 7.85
CA MET A 139 3.32 10.60 6.42
C MET A 139 4.01 11.94 6.12
N LEU A 140 3.76 12.99 6.91
CA LEU A 140 4.51 14.25 6.78
C LEU A 140 6.01 14.02 6.98
N THR A 141 6.39 13.26 7.99
CA THR A 141 7.78 12.87 8.22
C THR A 141 8.34 12.11 7.02
N SER A 142 7.60 11.14 6.48
CA SER A 142 8.01 10.40 5.28
C SER A 142 8.21 11.31 4.06
N VAL A 143 7.35 12.28 3.84
CA VAL A 143 7.49 13.25 2.73
C VAL A 143 8.79 14.06 2.87
N VAL A 144 9.06 14.57 4.07
CA VAL A 144 10.33 15.29 4.35
C VAL A 144 11.54 14.38 4.13
N LEU A 145 11.48 13.15 4.60
CA LEU A 145 12.56 12.17 4.43
C LEU A 145 12.77 11.77 2.96
N VAL A 146 11.70 11.63 2.17
CA VAL A 146 11.82 11.39 0.72
C VAL A 146 12.50 12.58 0.03
N GLY A 147 12.14 13.82 0.39
CA GLY A 147 12.80 15.01 -0.11
C GLY A 147 14.29 15.08 0.26
N PHE A 148 14.62 14.75 1.51
CA PHE A 148 16.01 14.69 1.96
C PHE A 148 16.80 13.57 1.23
N THR A 149 16.25 12.38 1.13
CA THR A 149 16.93 11.26 0.48
C THR A 149 17.08 11.45 -1.02
N PHE A 150 16.23 12.25 -1.67
CA PHE A 150 16.46 12.65 -3.05
C PHE A 150 17.86 13.24 -3.24
N TRP A 151 18.25 14.18 -2.39
CA TRP A 151 19.59 14.80 -2.44
C TRP A 151 20.69 13.81 -2.08
N VAL A 152 20.48 12.99 -1.06
CA VAL A 152 21.45 11.98 -0.66
C VAL A 152 21.72 10.99 -1.80
N VAL A 153 20.69 10.48 -2.45
CA VAL A 153 20.82 9.55 -3.60
C VAL A 153 21.45 10.27 -4.79
N LEU A 154 21.08 11.53 -5.06
CA LEU A 154 21.64 12.29 -6.16
C LEU A 154 23.16 12.45 -6.03
N PHE A 155 23.66 12.70 -4.82
CA PHE A 155 25.10 12.89 -4.60
C PHE A 155 25.86 11.58 -4.36
N THR A 156 25.27 10.60 -3.69
CA THR A 156 25.95 9.39 -3.25
C THR A 156 25.58 8.13 -4.02
N GLY A 157 24.42 8.09 -4.67
CA GLY A 157 23.84 6.89 -5.28
C GLY A 157 23.31 5.88 -4.25
N LYS A 158 23.25 6.25 -2.97
CA LYS A 158 22.83 5.34 -1.88
C LYS A 158 21.63 5.92 -1.14
N TYR A 159 20.65 5.05 -0.88
CA TYR A 159 19.50 5.39 -0.03
C TYR A 159 19.79 4.94 1.40
N PRO A 160 19.76 5.83 2.41
CA PRO A 160 20.03 5.45 3.80
C PRO A 160 19.04 4.38 4.28
N ARG A 161 19.56 3.25 4.78
CA ARG A 161 18.72 2.09 5.18
C ARG A 161 17.68 2.45 6.23
N VAL A 162 18.06 3.21 7.25
CA VAL A 162 17.14 3.64 8.33
C VAL A 162 15.95 4.42 7.78
N VAL A 163 16.19 5.32 6.82
CA VAL A 163 15.11 6.11 6.19
C VAL A 163 14.25 5.25 5.28
N HIS A 164 14.87 4.32 4.55
CA HIS A 164 14.15 3.35 3.73
C HIS A 164 13.18 2.51 4.59
N GLU A 165 13.68 1.93 5.68
CA GLU A 165 12.89 1.14 6.61
C GLU A 165 11.75 1.96 7.27
N PHE A 166 12.01 3.22 7.61
CA PHE A 166 10.98 4.12 8.12
C PHE A 166 9.86 4.34 7.11
N ASN A 167 10.20 4.65 5.85
CA ASN A 167 9.23 4.90 4.79
C ASN A 167 8.45 3.62 4.43
N VAL A 168 9.11 2.47 4.36
CA VAL A 168 8.42 1.17 4.19
C VAL A 168 7.50 0.88 5.37
N GLY A 169 7.92 1.20 6.59
CA GLY A 169 7.08 1.08 7.79
C GLY A 169 5.84 1.98 7.73
N THR A 170 5.95 3.17 7.17
CA THR A 170 4.80 4.07 6.94
C THR A 170 3.80 3.44 5.98
N LEU A 171 4.28 2.89 4.86
CA LEU A 171 3.43 2.16 3.90
C LEU A 171 2.79 0.94 4.54
N ARG A 172 3.54 0.18 5.32
CA ARG A 172 3.04 -1.02 6.01
C ARG A 172 1.92 -0.69 6.98
N TRP A 173 2.07 0.34 7.79
CA TRP A 173 1.01 0.76 8.69
C TRP A 173 -0.24 1.25 7.95
N ALA A 174 -0.07 2.09 6.93
CA ALA A 174 -1.18 2.54 6.09
C ALA A 174 -1.91 1.37 5.42
N LEU A 175 -1.17 0.36 4.94
CA LEU A 175 -1.76 -0.86 4.36
C LEU A 175 -2.53 -1.69 5.38
N ARG A 176 -2.05 -1.81 6.62
CA ARG A 176 -2.78 -2.51 7.68
C ARG A 176 -4.14 -1.87 7.95
N VAL A 177 -4.19 -0.54 7.99
CA VAL A 177 -5.46 0.19 8.11
C VAL A 177 -6.34 -0.01 6.89
N ALA A 178 -5.77 0.11 5.69
CA ALA A 178 -6.51 -0.04 4.44
C ALA A 178 -7.07 -1.46 4.25
N THR A 179 -6.31 -2.50 4.56
CA THR A 179 -6.76 -3.90 4.43
C THR A 179 -7.85 -4.25 5.44
N TYR A 180 -7.78 -3.69 6.65
CA TYR A 180 -8.87 -3.82 7.61
C TYR A 180 -10.16 -3.16 7.11
N LEU A 181 -10.09 -1.93 6.59
CA LEU A 181 -11.24 -1.24 6.00
C LEU A 181 -11.78 -1.94 4.76
N SER A 182 -10.91 -2.57 3.98
CA SER A 182 -11.28 -3.29 2.75
C SER A 182 -11.79 -4.72 2.99
N MET A 183 -12.16 -5.08 4.21
CA MET A 183 -12.69 -6.42 4.56
C MET A 183 -11.72 -7.57 4.28
N MET A 184 -10.39 -7.31 4.23
CA MET A 184 -9.41 -8.35 3.94
C MET A 184 -8.90 -9.08 5.19
N THR A 185 -9.10 -8.50 6.37
CA THR A 185 -8.70 -9.08 7.66
C THR A 185 -9.59 -8.60 8.77
N ASP A 186 -9.77 -9.42 9.80
CA ASP A 186 -10.45 -9.06 11.04
C ASP A 186 -9.48 -8.64 12.16
N LYS A 187 -8.17 -8.65 11.87
CA LYS A 187 -7.13 -8.23 12.81
C LYS A 187 -7.06 -6.71 12.85
N TYR A 188 -7.33 -6.14 14.03
CA TYR A 188 -7.18 -4.70 14.23
C TYR A 188 -5.73 -4.27 14.01
N PRO A 189 -5.48 -3.21 13.21
CA PRO A 189 -4.11 -2.79 12.91
C PRO A 189 -3.40 -2.24 14.16
N PRO A 190 -2.13 -2.63 14.40
CA PRO A 190 -1.34 -2.02 15.45
C PRO A 190 -0.93 -0.59 15.07
N PHE A 191 -0.70 0.24 16.08
CA PHE A 191 -0.14 1.60 15.90
C PHE A 191 1.37 1.52 15.64
N SER A 192 1.76 0.81 14.61
CA SER A 192 3.16 0.52 14.30
C SER A 192 3.40 0.23 12.83
N GLY A 193 4.55 0.71 12.33
CA GLY A 193 5.09 0.35 11.01
C GLY A 193 6.08 -0.81 11.05
N LYS A 194 6.31 -1.44 12.20
CA LYS A 194 7.23 -2.58 12.34
C LYS A 194 6.74 -3.79 11.51
N PRO A 195 7.66 -4.67 11.07
CA PRO A 195 7.32 -5.93 10.39
C PRO A 195 6.31 -6.77 11.14
#